data_2bbf04f21a981da3e5f70c61466f845f
#
_entry.id   2bbf04f21a981da3e5f70c61466f845f
#
_cell.length_a   1.000
_cell.length_b   1.000
_cell.length_c   1.000
_cell.angle_alpha   90.00
_cell.angle_beta   90.00
_cell.angle_gamma   90.00
#
_symmetry.space_group_name_H-M   'P 1'
#
loop_
_entity.id
_entity.type
_entity.pdbx_description
1 polymer ?
#
loop_
_entity_poly.entity_id
_entity_poly.type
_entity_poly.pdbx_seq_one_letter_code
_entity_poly.pdbx_strand_id
1 'polypeptide(L)'
;MRMYDLILKKRQGKPLTKDEIQWMIREYTDGRIPDYQMSALLMAICFQGLDKEETYELTMAMARSGEMLDLSQIQGIKVDKHSTGGVGDKTSLALTPIVASLGIPVAKMSGRGLGHTGGTIDKLESIPGFSTQLEDDAFEEQVNSICISIMGQTKDLAPADKLLYALRDVTATVDQISLIASSIMSKKLAAGADAILLDVKTGSGAFMKEESDAIQLAKEMVEIGKSAGRKMTAVITNMDEPLGMAVGNILEVKEAIDTLKGNGPDDFVELIETLASHMLILGGAVKDFDEGLMRVRESIQSGKALDKFKQFVAAQGGDTKYIDHPELFEQADIIEEIRSEQDGFVGSIDAQEMGICSLILGGGRETKESVIDPTVGLVFSKKVADPVKKGDVLATIYGNDEEKVKQAVLHFKENYHIIEEKPTKPIMIREVLS
;
A
#
# COMPACT_ATOMS: atom_id res chain seq x y z
N MET A 1 7.18 4.20 -37.74
CA MET A 1 7.88 5.01 -36.70
C MET A 1 9.23 4.37 -36.41
N ARG A 2 10.21 5.13 -35.93
CA ARG A 2 11.49 4.60 -35.43
C ARG A 2 11.69 5.11 -34.00
N MET A 3 12.12 4.26 -33.11
CA MET A 3 12.35 4.64 -31.70
C MET A 3 13.39 5.77 -31.55
N TYR A 4 14.41 5.81 -32.43
CA TYR A 4 15.39 6.89 -32.49
C TYR A 4 14.73 8.29 -32.61
N ASP A 5 13.69 8.40 -33.46
CA ASP A 5 13.03 9.68 -33.71
C ASP A 5 12.25 10.16 -32.48
N LEU A 6 11.63 9.21 -31.74
CA LEU A 6 10.91 9.51 -30.49
C LEU A 6 11.88 9.96 -29.40
N ILE A 7 12.99 9.26 -29.24
CA ILE A 7 14.05 9.62 -28.29
C ILE A 7 14.57 11.02 -28.59
N LEU A 8 14.88 11.31 -29.85
CA LEU A 8 15.38 12.63 -30.28
C LEU A 8 14.34 13.74 -30.02
N LYS A 9 13.08 13.47 -30.34
CA LYS A 9 11.94 14.37 -30.13
C LYS A 9 11.79 14.71 -28.65
N LYS A 10 11.74 13.71 -27.76
CA LYS A 10 11.61 13.92 -26.31
C LYS A 10 12.83 14.59 -25.70
N ARG A 11 14.05 14.20 -26.10
CA ARG A 11 15.27 14.88 -25.66
C ARG A 11 15.30 16.38 -25.99
N GLN A 12 14.61 16.80 -27.07
CA GLN A 12 14.46 18.21 -27.45
C GLN A 12 13.33 18.93 -26.70
N GLY A 13 12.69 18.31 -25.71
CA GLY A 13 11.56 18.86 -24.94
C GLY A 13 10.25 18.94 -25.73
N LYS A 14 10.11 18.18 -26.84
CA LYS A 14 8.86 18.15 -27.61
C LYS A 14 7.95 17.03 -27.11
N PRO A 15 6.63 17.27 -26.95
CA PRO A 15 5.70 16.25 -26.51
C PRO A 15 5.57 15.12 -27.53
N LEU A 16 5.39 13.89 -27.02
CA LEU A 16 5.06 12.71 -27.83
C LEU A 16 3.54 12.72 -28.09
N THR A 17 3.14 12.33 -29.28
CA THR A 17 1.73 12.19 -29.58
C THR A 17 1.17 10.87 -29.05
N LYS A 18 -0.14 10.77 -28.90
CA LYS A 18 -0.86 9.56 -28.57
C LYS A 18 -0.43 8.34 -29.41
N ASP A 19 -0.38 8.50 -30.73
CA ASP A 19 -0.01 7.40 -31.64
C ASP A 19 1.45 6.95 -31.43
N GLU A 20 2.35 7.89 -31.14
CA GLU A 20 3.76 7.58 -30.83
C GLU A 20 3.87 6.81 -29.51
N ILE A 21 3.14 7.21 -28.47
CA ILE A 21 3.12 6.55 -27.16
C ILE A 21 2.53 5.14 -27.27
N GLN A 22 1.38 5.00 -27.92
CA GLN A 22 0.74 3.69 -28.13
C GLN A 22 1.61 2.75 -28.95
N TRP A 23 2.26 3.26 -30.00
CA TRP A 23 3.17 2.49 -30.81
C TRP A 23 4.38 1.99 -30.01
N MET A 24 5.04 2.89 -29.26
CA MET A 24 6.24 2.50 -28.50
C MET A 24 5.94 1.47 -27.41
N ILE A 25 4.82 1.61 -26.68
CA ILE A 25 4.43 0.66 -25.64
C ILE A 25 4.13 -0.71 -26.24
N ARG A 26 3.36 -0.77 -27.33
CA ARG A 26 3.09 -2.02 -28.03
C ARG A 26 4.37 -2.69 -28.53
N GLU A 27 5.20 -1.95 -29.26
CA GLU A 27 6.42 -2.53 -29.84
C GLU A 27 7.44 -2.95 -28.75
N TYR A 28 7.47 -2.26 -27.62
CA TYR A 28 8.31 -2.64 -26.49
C TYR A 28 7.79 -3.89 -25.79
N THR A 29 6.48 -3.96 -25.54
CA THR A 29 5.84 -5.13 -24.92
C THR A 29 6.00 -6.38 -25.77
N ASP A 30 5.96 -6.23 -27.10
CA ASP A 30 6.19 -7.31 -28.07
C ASP A 30 7.68 -7.67 -28.28
N GLY A 31 8.60 -7.00 -27.57
CA GLY A 31 10.04 -7.25 -27.65
C GLY A 31 10.73 -6.75 -28.94
N ARG A 32 10.07 -5.88 -29.72
CA ARG A 32 10.63 -5.32 -30.96
C ARG A 32 11.48 -4.05 -30.73
N ILE A 33 11.27 -3.35 -29.60
CA ILE A 33 12.13 -2.26 -29.16
C ILE A 33 13.07 -2.82 -28.09
N PRO A 34 14.40 -2.70 -28.27
CA PRO A 34 15.37 -3.19 -27.29
C PRO A 34 15.47 -2.26 -26.07
N ASP A 35 15.84 -2.81 -24.92
CA ASP A 35 15.96 -2.13 -23.64
C ASP A 35 16.82 -0.86 -23.69
N TYR A 36 17.93 -0.87 -24.42
CA TYR A 36 18.81 0.31 -24.51
C TYR A 36 18.12 1.52 -25.17
N GLN A 37 17.20 1.30 -26.12
CA GLN A 37 16.42 2.39 -26.72
C GLN A 37 15.33 2.87 -25.76
N MET A 38 14.65 1.95 -25.08
CA MET A 38 13.66 2.32 -24.07
C MET A 38 14.31 3.06 -22.89
N SER A 39 15.47 2.60 -22.41
CA SER A 39 16.23 3.31 -21.35
C SER A 39 16.61 4.74 -21.75
N ALA A 40 17.02 4.94 -23.01
CA ALA A 40 17.35 6.28 -23.51
C ALA A 40 16.12 7.20 -23.54
N LEU A 41 14.93 6.68 -23.88
CA LEU A 41 13.69 7.44 -23.82
C LEU A 41 13.27 7.74 -22.38
N LEU A 42 13.31 6.76 -21.49
CA LEU A 42 13.00 6.94 -20.08
C LEU A 42 13.90 8.01 -19.44
N MET A 43 15.20 8.01 -19.75
CA MET A 43 16.11 9.04 -19.27
C MET A 43 15.78 10.42 -19.88
N ALA A 44 15.39 10.48 -21.16
CA ALA A 44 14.91 11.74 -21.76
C ALA A 44 13.63 12.25 -21.06
N ILE A 45 12.72 11.35 -20.67
CA ILE A 45 11.53 11.69 -19.88
C ILE A 45 11.93 12.19 -18.48
N CYS A 46 12.91 11.60 -17.81
CA CYS A 46 13.38 12.07 -16.50
C CYS A 46 13.84 13.54 -16.55
N PHE A 47 14.52 13.95 -17.64
CA PHE A 47 14.99 15.33 -17.78
C PHE A 47 13.94 16.32 -18.30
N GLN A 48 13.03 15.87 -19.14
CA GLN A 48 12.06 16.76 -19.83
C GLN A 48 10.65 16.73 -19.23
N GLY A 49 10.36 15.71 -18.39
CA GLY A 49 9.02 15.43 -17.89
C GLY A 49 8.08 14.89 -18.98
N LEU A 50 6.85 14.63 -18.58
CA LEU A 50 5.70 14.38 -19.44
C LEU A 50 4.66 15.46 -19.14
N ASP A 51 3.95 15.94 -20.15
CA ASP A 51 2.76 16.76 -19.93
C ASP A 51 1.55 15.88 -19.54
N LYS A 52 0.42 16.49 -19.23
CA LYS A 52 -0.79 15.79 -18.78
C LYS A 52 -1.32 14.79 -19.81
N GLU A 53 -1.30 15.16 -21.09
CA GLU A 53 -1.79 14.32 -22.18
C GLU A 53 -0.84 13.14 -22.40
N GLU A 54 0.48 13.38 -22.42
CA GLU A 54 1.49 12.32 -22.51
C GLU A 54 1.36 11.34 -21.34
N THR A 55 1.22 11.83 -20.10
CA THR A 55 1.10 11.00 -18.89
C THR A 55 -0.15 10.13 -18.95
N TYR A 56 -1.29 10.70 -19.35
CA TYR A 56 -2.55 9.98 -19.51
C TYR A 56 -2.45 8.90 -20.61
N GLU A 57 -1.94 9.24 -21.81
CA GLU A 57 -1.83 8.28 -22.92
C GLU A 57 -0.82 7.16 -22.61
N LEU A 58 0.29 7.47 -21.91
CA LEU A 58 1.22 6.46 -21.42
C LEU A 58 0.53 5.50 -20.43
N THR A 59 -0.21 6.04 -19.47
CA THR A 59 -0.96 5.26 -18.49
C THR A 59 -1.96 4.33 -19.17
N MET A 60 -2.74 4.87 -20.12
CA MET A 60 -3.75 4.09 -20.84
C MET A 60 -3.14 3.05 -21.79
N ALA A 61 -2.00 3.36 -22.42
CA ALA A 61 -1.27 2.40 -23.25
C ALA A 61 -0.75 1.22 -22.40
N MET A 62 -0.21 1.49 -21.21
CA MET A 62 0.21 0.45 -20.27
C MET A 62 -0.97 -0.36 -19.73
N ALA A 63 -2.07 0.29 -19.32
CA ALA A 63 -3.27 -0.39 -18.83
C ALA A 63 -3.84 -1.36 -19.87
N ARG A 64 -3.88 -0.93 -21.14
CA ARG A 64 -4.42 -1.71 -22.28
C ARG A 64 -3.42 -2.67 -22.91
N SER A 65 -2.21 -2.76 -22.39
CA SER A 65 -1.20 -3.69 -22.90
C SER A 65 -1.50 -5.16 -22.54
N GLY A 66 -2.39 -5.37 -21.59
CA GLY A 66 -2.89 -6.67 -21.17
C GLY A 66 -4.39 -6.66 -20.98
N GLU A 67 -4.86 -7.52 -20.09
CA GLU A 67 -6.27 -7.64 -19.78
C GLU A 67 -6.74 -6.45 -18.90
N MET A 68 -7.91 -5.94 -19.24
CA MET A 68 -8.62 -4.99 -18.39
C MET A 68 -9.88 -5.68 -17.84
N LEU A 69 -9.99 -5.75 -16.51
CA LEU A 69 -11.14 -6.39 -15.88
C LEU A 69 -12.42 -5.59 -16.15
N ASP A 70 -13.44 -6.31 -16.58
CA ASP A 70 -14.81 -5.79 -16.69
C ASP A 70 -15.61 -6.16 -15.46
N LEU A 71 -15.70 -5.26 -14.51
CA LEU A 71 -16.47 -5.44 -13.27
C LEU A 71 -17.94 -5.03 -13.41
N SER A 72 -18.48 -4.95 -14.63
CA SER A 72 -19.86 -4.50 -14.88
C SER A 72 -20.92 -5.43 -14.28
N GLN A 73 -20.59 -6.70 -14.04
CA GLN A 73 -21.45 -7.67 -13.39
C GLN A 73 -21.56 -7.46 -11.87
N ILE A 74 -20.66 -6.69 -11.27
CA ILE A 74 -20.73 -6.33 -9.86
C ILE A 74 -21.67 -5.13 -9.70
N GLN A 75 -22.69 -5.30 -8.85
CA GLN A 75 -23.68 -4.25 -8.58
C GLN A 75 -23.10 -3.13 -7.71
N GLY A 76 -23.53 -1.89 -7.98
CA GLY A 76 -23.09 -0.71 -7.22
C GLY A 76 -21.78 -0.11 -7.74
N ILE A 77 -21.30 0.93 -7.04
CA ILE A 77 -20.05 1.63 -7.36
C ILE A 77 -18.91 0.90 -6.67
N LYS A 78 -18.05 0.25 -7.44
CA LYS A 78 -16.85 -0.43 -6.93
C LYS A 78 -15.80 0.60 -6.56
N VAL A 79 -15.40 0.59 -5.28
CA VAL A 79 -14.37 1.50 -4.78
C VAL A 79 -13.11 0.72 -4.43
N ASP A 80 -11.99 1.04 -5.06
CA ASP A 80 -10.68 0.49 -4.72
C ASP A 80 -9.84 1.50 -3.92
N LYS A 81 -8.94 1.00 -3.08
CA LYS A 81 -7.94 1.79 -2.36
C LYS A 81 -6.55 1.39 -2.82
N HIS A 82 -5.73 2.36 -3.15
CA HIS A 82 -4.31 2.17 -3.37
C HIS A 82 -3.48 2.91 -2.31
N SER A 83 -2.44 2.26 -1.80
CA SER A 83 -1.40 2.88 -0.99
C SER A 83 -0.10 2.95 -1.80
N THR A 84 0.63 4.05 -1.68
CA THR A 84 1.99 4.14 -2.24
C THR A 84 3.01 3.30 -1.48
N GLY A 85 2.56 2.63 -0.40
CA GLY A 85 3.37 1.74 0.41
C GLY A 85 4.02 2.42 1.61
N GLY A 86 4.35 1.62 2.61
CA GLY A 86 4.98 2.08 3.83
C GLY A 86 5.20 0.93 4.80
N VAL A 87 5.75 1.24 5.96
CA VAL A 87 6.05 0.26 7.01
C VAL A 87 4.88 0.13 7.98
N GLY A 88 4.46 -1.09 8.25
CA GLY A 88 3.28 -1.36 9.06
C GLY A 88 1.95 -1.06 8.34
N ASP A 89 1.95 -0.95 7.00
CA ASP A 89 0.74 -0.66 6.22
C ASP A 89 -0.18 -1.88 6.11
N LYS A 90 -0.96 -2.09 7.15
CA LYS A 90 -2.06 -3.07 7.25
C LYS A 90 -3.42 -2.48 6.88
N THR A 91 -3.44 -1.27 6.31
CA THR A 91 -4.65 -0.48 6.06
C THR A 91 -5.74 -1.28 5.35
N SER A 92 -5.39 -2.04 4.30
CA SER A 92 -6.39 -2.80 3.53
C SER A 92 -7.11 -3.88 4.36
N LEU A 93 -6.45 -4.45 5.39
CA LEU A 93 -7.03 -5.50 6.22
C LEU A 93 -8.20 -5.00 7.10
N ALA A 94 -8.10 -3.78 7.60
CA ALA A 94 -9.15 -3.17 8.40
C ALA A 94 -10.14 -2.34 7.56
N LEU A 95 -9.63 -1.57 6.60
CA LEU A 95 -10.42 -0.67 5.77
C LEU A 95 -11.46 -1.38 4.91
N THR A 96 -11.04 -2.44 4.19
CA THR A 96 -11.93 -3.09 3.22
C THR A 96 -13.14 -3.77 3.86
N PRO A 97 -13.04 -4.49 5.01
CA PRO A 97 -14.22 -5.04 5.67
C PRO A 97 -15.13 -3.97 6.29
N ILE A 98 -14.59 -2.85 6.77
CA ILE A 98 -15.40 -1.72 7.26
C ILE A 98 -16.29 -1.20 6.11
N VAL A 99 -15.67 -0.87 4.97
CA VAL A 99 -16.36 -0.30 3.81
C VAL A 99 -17.39 -1.29 3.24
N ALA A 100 -17.02 -2.57 3.13
CA ALA A 100 -17.92 -3.63 2.67
C ALA A 100 -19.10 -3.89 3.63
N SER A 101 -18.88 -3.76 4.96
CA SER A 101 -19.96 -3.90 5.96
C SER A 101 -21.02 -2.81 5.85
N LEU A 102 -20.68 -1.70 5.22
CA LEU A 102 -21.54 -0.56 4.95
C LEU A 102 -22.13 -0.57 3.53
N GLY A 103 -21.99 -1.70 2.82
CA GLY A 103 -22.65 -1.97 1.54
C GLY A 103 -21.93 -1.44 0.30
N ILE A 104 -20.69 -0.99 0.42
CA ILE A 104 -19.87 -0.60 -0.75
C ILE A 104 -19.09 -1.81 -1.26
N PRO A 105 -19.24 -2.20 -2.53
CA PRO A 105 -18.47 -3.30 -3.10
C PRO A 105 -16.99 -2.95 -3.24
N VAL A 106 -16.14 -3.80 -2.67
CA VAL A 106 -14.68 -3.73 -2.72
C VAL A 106 -14.16 -4.90 -3.53
N ALA A 107 -13.85 -4.65 -4.80
CA ALA A 107 -13.22 -5.59 -5.72
C ALA A 107 -11.74 -5.20 -5.86
N LYS A 108 -10.86 -5.82 -5.07
CA LYS A 108 -9.49 -5.35 -4.93
C LYS A 108 -8.46 -6.32 -5.49
N MET A 109 -7.60 -5.81 -6.37
CA MET A 109 -6.34 -6.47 -6.72
C MET A 109 -5.18 -5.87 -5.92
N SER A 110 -4.37 -6.72 -5.31
CA SER A 110 -3.23 -6.30 -4.49
C SER A 110 -1.96 -7.07 -4.86
N GLY A 111 -0.80 -6.48 -4.53
CA GLY A 111 0.52 -7.08 -4.74
C GLY A 111 1.09 -7.70 -3.47
N ARG A 112 2.17 -8.48 -3.67
CA ARG A 112 3.06 -8.92 -2.60
C ARG A 112 4.01 -7.80 -2.18
N GLY A 113 4.56 -7.89 -1.00
CA GLY A 113 5.58 -6.96 -0.50
C GLY A 113 6.90 -7.09 -1.27
N LEU A 114 7.63 -6.00 -1.33
CA LEU A 114 8.99 -5.92 -1.89
C LEU A 114 9.91 -5.31 -0.84
N GLY A 115 11.11 -5.89 -0.70
CA GLY A 115 12.12 -5.42 0.23
C GLY A 115 11.59 -5.41 1.68
N HIS A 116 11.73 -4.27 2.33
CA HIS A 116 11.36 -4.05 3.72
C HIS A 116 9.87 -3.72 3.95
N THR A 117 9.07 -3.57 2.89
CA THR A 117 7.63 -3.30 3.01
C THR A 117 6.83 -4.59 2.94
N GLY A 118 5.94 -4.82 3.90
CA GLY A 118 5.03 -5.97 3.90
C GLY A 118 3.87 -5.79 2.90
N GLY A 119 3.56 -6.84 2.11
CA GLY A 119 2.45 -6.81 1.15
C GLY A 119 1.11 -7.22 1.77
N THR A 120 0.01 -6.64 1.27
CA THR A 120 -1.34 -7.03 1.69
C THR A 120 -1.59 -8.53 1.48
N ILE A 121 -1.11 -9.10 0.37
CA ILE A 121 -1.26 -10.52 0.05
C ILE A 121 -0.51 -11.38 1.07
N ASP A 122 0.75 -11.02 1.40
CA ASP A 122 1.56 -11.79 2.34
C ASP A 122 0.93 -11.82 3.75
N LYS A 123 0.31 -10.71 4.16
CA LYS A 123 -0.41 -10.60 5.44
C LYS A 123 -1.68 -11.46 5.44
N LEU A 124 -2.51 -11.37 4.39
CA LEU A 124 -3.72 -12.19 4.29
C LEU A 124 -3.40 -13.68 4.22
N GLU A 125 -2.40 -14.08 3.44
CA GLU A 125 -1.97 -15.48 3.33
C GLU A 125 -1.27 -16.02 4.60
N SER A 126 -0.92 -15.17 5.56
CA SER A 126 -0.49 -15.60 6.89
C SER A 126 -1.66 -16.11 7.76
N ILE A 127 -2.90 -15.87 7.37
CA ILE A 127 -4.08 -16.47 7.99
C ILE A 127 -4.20 -17.91 7.46
N PRO A 128 -4.15 -18.94 8.31
CA PRO A 128 -4.16 -20.32 7.88
C PRO A 128 -5.33 -20.65 6.95
N GLY A 129 -5.02 -21.24 5.78
CA GLY A 129 -5.98 -21.64 4.76
C GLY A 129 -6.42 -20.53 3.81
N PHE A 130 -6.13 -19.26 4.09
CA PHE A 130 -6.54 -18.14 3.23
C PHE A 130 -5.83 -18.18 1.88
N SER A 131 -6.58 -18.00 0.80
CA SER A 131 -6.07 -17.94 -0.57
C SER A 131 -6.44 -16.64 -1.24
N THR A 132 -5.46 -16.04 -1.92
CA THR A 132 -5.65 -14.88 -2.81
C THR A 132 -5.69 -15.25 -4.28
N GLN A 133 -5.67 -16.57 -4.59
CA GLN A 133 -5.77 -17.09 -5.94
C GLN A 133 -7.25 -17.41 -6.21
N LEU A 134 -7.89 -16.55 -6.96
CA LEU A 134 -9.28 -16.68 -7.39
C LEU A 134 -9.35 -16.57 -8.91
N GLU A 135 -10.27 -17.32 -9.51
CA GLU A 135 -10.69 -17.11 -10.89
C GLU A 135 -11.63 -15.89 -10.95
N ASP A 136 -11.67 -15.20 -12.09
CA ASP A 136 -12.38 -13.93 -12.24
C ASP A 136 -13.87 -14.07 -11.92
N ASP A 137 -14.54 -15.13 -12.37
CA ASP A 137 -15.95 -15.40 -12.07
C ASP A 137 -16.19 -15.56 -10.56
N ALA A 138 -15.32 -16.30 -9.87
CA ALA A 138 -15.43 -16.51 -8.42
C ALA A 138 -15.16 -15.21 -7.64
N PHE A 139 -14.26 -14.37 -8.13
CA PHE A 139 -13.98 -13.06 -7.58
C PHE A 139 -15.22 -12.13 -7.64
N GLU A 140 -15.86 -12.06 -8.80
CA GLU A 140 -17.06 -11.25 -9.00
C GLU A 140 -18.28 -11.79 -8.19
N GLU A 141 -18.50 -13.09 -8.20
CA GLU A 141 -19.56 -13.73 -7.41
C GLU A 141 -19.41 -13.46 -5.91
N GLN A 142 -18.17 -13.52 -5.41
CA GLN A 142 -17.89 -13.21 -4.02
C GLN A 142 -18.21 -11.76 -3.69
N VAL A 143 -17.78 -10.79 -4.52
CA VAL A 143 -18.09 -9.37 -4.30
C VAL A 143 -19.60 -9.13 -4.32
N ASN A 144 -20.33 -9.73 -5.25
CA ASN A 144 -21.80 -9.64 -5.29
C ASN A 144 -22.47 -10.25 -4.05
N SER A 145 -21.90 -11.33 -3.49
CA SER A 145 -22.44 -12.03 -2.33
C SER A 145 -22.16 -11.32 -1.01
N ILE A 146 -20.91 -10.89 -0.79
CA ILE A 146 -20.47 -10.36 0.51
C ILE A 146 -19.84 -8.97 0.44
N CYS A 147 -19.88 -8.29 -0.70
CA CYS A 147 -19.35 -6.95 -0.96
C CYS A 147 -17.81 -6.82 -0.85
N ILE A 148 -17.06 -7.91 -0.74
CA ILE A 148 -15.60 -7.85 -0.62
C ILE A 148 -14.92 -9.07 -1.23
N SER A 149 -13.90 -8.83 -2.03
CA SER A 149 -12.92 -9.84 -2.45
C SER A 149 -11.57 -9.18 -2.66
N ILE A 150 -10.48 -9.87 -2.29
CA ILE A 150 -9.12 -9.42 -2.53
C ILE A 150 -8.36 -10.56 -3.21
N MET A 151 -7.85 -10.31 -4.41
CA MET A 151 -7.03 -11.28 -5.11
C MET A 151 -5.64 -10.73 -5.46
N GLY A 152 -4.71 -11.62 -5.75
CA GLY A 152 -3.38 -11.28 -6.27
C GLY A 152 -3.48 -10.68 -7.68
N GLN A 153 -2.51 -9.83 -8.04
CA GLN A 153 -2.40 -9.33 -9.41
C GLN A 153 -2.12 -10.48 -10.38
N THR A 154 -2.88 -10.55 -11.47
CA THR A 154 -2.63 -11.52 -12.55
C THR A 154 -1.37 -11.16 -13.34
N LYS A 155 -0.82 -12.13 -14.07
CA LYS A 155 0.37 -11.89 -14.91
C LYS A 155 0.07 -10.97 -16.09
N ASP A 156 -1.20 -10.90 -16.48
CA ASP A 156 -1.68 -10.19 -17.68
C ASP A 156 -2.20 -8.78 -17.34
N LEU A 157 -2.19 -8.39 -16.06
CA LEU A 157 -2.53 -7.04 -15.64
C LEU A 157 -1.38 -6.08 -15.97
N ALA A 158 -1.59 -5.19 -16.96
CA ALA A 158 -0.65 -4.16 -17.39
C ALA A 158 0.80 -4.68 -17.62
N PRO A 159 1.03 -5.69 -18.48
CA PRO A 159 2.35 -6.30 -18.67
C PRO A 159 3.42 -5.31 -19.15
N ALA A 160 3.06 -4.26 -19.88
CA ALA A 160 3.99 -3.18 -20.24
C ALA A 160 4.57 -2.47 -19.01
N ASP A 161 3.75 -2.22 -17.98
CA ASP A 161 4.24 -1.61 -16.73
C ASP A 161 5.27 -2.51 -16.04
N LYS A 162 5.04 -3.81 -16.00
CA LYS A 162 5.98 -4.77 -15.42
C LYS A 162 7.35 -4.72 -16.10
N LEU A 163 7.37 -4.67 -17.44
CA LEU A 163 8.61 -4.57 -18.21
C LEU A 163 9.31 -3.23 -18.00
N LEU A 164 8.55 -2.13 -18.07
CA LEU A 164 9.08 -0.79 -17.87
C LEU A 164 9.61 -0.59 -16.44
N TYR A 165 8.88 -1.08 -15.43
CA TYR A 165 9.34 -0.95 -14.03
C TYR A 165 10.63 -1.72 -13.79
N ALA A 166 10.73 -2.96 -14.29
CA ALA A 166 11.96 -3.76 -14.18
C ALA A 166 13.16 -3.09 -14.85
N LEU A 167 12.95 -2.38 -15.97
CA LEU A 167 14.00 -1.61 -16.63
C LEU A 167 14.36 -0.35 -15.85
N ARG A 168 13.36 0.37 -15.33
CA ARG A 168 13.55 1.59 -14.53
C ARG A 168 14.33 1.34 -13.27
N ASP A 169 14.08 0.21 -12.61
CA ASP A 169 14.72 -0.18 -11.34
C ASP A 169 16.26 -0.27 -11.45
N VAL A 170 16.76 -0.62 -12.64
CA VAL A 170 18.21 -0.78 -12.90
C VAL A 170 18.83 0.35 -13.75
N THR A 171 18.05 1.38 -14.09
CA THR A 171 18.51 2.49 -14.97
C THR A 171 18.38 3.87 -14.35
N ALA A 172 18.13 3.95 -13.01
CA ALA A 172 17.96 5.20 -12.26
C ALA A 172 16.88 6.12 -12.85
N THR A 173 15.72 5.54 -13.22
CA THR A 173 14.58 6.27 -13.80
C THR A 173 13.28 5.99 -13.04
N VAL A 174 13.35 5.47 -11.80
CA VAL A 174 12.18 5.14 -10.99
C VAL A 174 11.51 6.39 -10.41
N ASP A 175 12.28 7.37 -9.98
CA ASP A 175 11.87 8.52 -9.15
C ASP A 175 11.17 9.66 -9.90
N GLN A 176 10.99 9.53 -11.22
CA GLN A 176 10.26 10.53 -12.01
C GLN A 176 8.75 10.43 -11.77
N ILE A 177 8.12 11.54 -11.29
CA ILE A 177 6.75 11.56 -10.78
C ILE A 177 5.71 11.07 -11.79
N SER A 178 5.73 11.54 -13.05
CA SER A 178 4.77 11.12 -14.07
C SER A 178 4.90 9.64 -14.41
N LEU A 179 6.12 9.07 -14.38
CA LEU A 179 6.34 7.64 -14.57
C LEU A 179 5.84 6.82 -13.38
N ILE A 180 5.97 7.33 -12.16
CA ILE A 180 5.40 6.70 -10.96
C ILE A 180 3.87 6.70 -11.04
N ALA A 181 3.29 7.87 -11.32
CA ALA A 181 1.84 8.03 -11.47
C ALA A 181 1.27 7.09 -12.53
N SER A 182 1.91 7.04 -13.71
CA SER A 182 1.51 6.14 -14.80
C SER A 182 1.60 4.67 -14.43
N SER A 183 2.66 4.25 -13.74
CA SER A 183 2.85 2.87 -13.27
C SER A 183 1.75 2.45 -12.28
N ILE A 184 1.44 3.28 -11.30
CA ILE A 184 0.38 3.02 -10.31
C ILE A 184 -0.99 2.98 -10.99
N MET A 185 -1.30 4.04 -11.73
CA MET A 185 -2.64 4.22 -12.29
C MET A 185 -2.96 3.24 -13.42
N SER A 186 -1.97 2.79 -14.21
CA SER A 186 -2.20 1.76 -15.24
C SER A 186 -2.80 0.48 -14.65
N LYS A 187 -2.26 0.01 -13.51
CA LYS A 187 -2.77 -1.17 -12.82
C LYS A 187 -4.15 -0.93 -12.18
N LYS A 188 -4.36 0.27 -11.63
CA LYS A 188 -5.65 0.63 -11.01
C LYS A 188 -6.77 0.79 -12.02
N LEU A 189 -6.48 1.34 -13.17
CA LEU A 189 -7.46 1.44 -14.27
C LEU A 189 -7.73 0.08 -14.90
N ALA A 190 -6.70 -0.76 -15.07
CA ALA A 190 -6.85 -2.12 -15.58
C ALA A 190 -7.68 -3.02 -14.62
N ALA A 191 -7.60 -2.79 -13.31
CA ALA A 191 -8.41 -3.51 -12.31
C ALA A 191 -9.91 -3.15 -12.31
N GLY A 192 -10.37 -2.15 -13.08
CA GLY A 192 -11.79 -1.94 -13.43
C GLY A 192 -12.63 -1.16 -12.43
N ALA A 193 -12.13 -0.72 -11.27
CA ALA A 193 -12.92 0.00 -10.26
C ALA A 193 -13.52 1.31 -10.80
N ASP A 194 -14.74 1.68 -10.35
CA ASP A 194 -15.43 2.92 -10.75
C ASP A 194 -14.90 4.15 -10.01
N ALA A 195 -14.39 3.94 -8.80
CA ALA A 195 -13.83 4.99 -7.96
C ALA A 195 -12.55 4.49 -7.26
N ILE A 196 -11.59 5.39 -7.08
CA ILE A 196 -10.28 5.06 -6.51
C ILE A 196 -9.94 6.05 -5.41
N LEU A 197 -9.65 5.53 -4.22
CA LEU A 197 -9.05 6.27 -3.12
C LEU A 197 -7.54 6.02 -3.11
N LEU A 198 -6.76 7.07 -3.14
CA LEU A 198 -5.31 7.04 -3.06
C LEU A 198 -4.85 7.43 -1.64
N ASP A 199 -4.10 6.56 -1.00
CA ASP A 199 -3.40 6.80 0.25
C ASP A 199 -1.93 7.06 -0.09
N VAL A 200 -1.56 8.33 -0.24
CA VAL A 200 -0.24 8.77 -0.69
C VAL A 200 0.61 9.10 0.52
N LYS A 201 1.55 8.24 0.81
CA LYS A 201 2.39 8.35 2.00
C LYS A 201 3.59 9.26 1.76
N THR A 202 3.94 10.05 2.80
CA THR A 202 5.12 10.91 2.84
C THR A 202 5.90 10.72 4.13
N GLY A 203 7.21 10.85 4.09
CA GLY A 203 8.11 10.71 5.24
C GLY A 203 9.18 9.63 5.09
N SER A 204 9.91 9.34 6.15
CA SER A 204 11.09 8.46 6.11
C SER A 204 10.80 7.04 5.61
N GLY A 205 9.64 6.49 5.94
CA GLY A 205 9.21 5.15 5.50
C GLY A 205 8.44 5.11 4.19
N ALA A 206 8.24 6.27 3.53
CA ALA A 206 7.51 6.37 2.27
C ALA A 206 8.46 6.43 1.07
N PHE A 207 7.91 6.18 -0.13
CA PHE A 207 8.60 6.41 -1.38
C PHE A 207 8.83 7.92 -1.62
N MET A 208 7.80 8.75 -1.36
CA MET A 208 7.92 10.21 -1.36
C MET A 208 8.40 10.71 0.00
N LYS A 209 9.66 11.18 0.07
CA LYS A 209 10.24 11.67 1.31
C LYS A 209 9.70 13.04 1.69
N GLU A 210 9.49 13.91 0.68
CA GLU A 210 8.99 15.27 0.86
C GLU A 210 7.49 15.35 0.61
N GLU A 211 6.77 16.11 1.46
CA GLU A 211 5.32 16.29 1.36
C GLU A 211 4.92 16.96 0.03
N SER A 212 5.73 17.91 -0.47
CA SER A 212 5.50 18.56 -1.77
C SER A 212 5.46 17.58 -2.93
N ASP A 213 6.34 16.57 -2.93
CA ASP A 213 6.43 15.55 -3.98
C ASP A 213 5.24 14.57 -3.89
N ALA A 214 4.84 14.22 -2.66
CA ALA A 214 3.65 13.41 -2.42
C ALA A 214 2.38 14.11 -2.92
N ILE A 215 2.23 15.42 -2.66
CA ILE A 215 1.12 16.23 -3.16
C ILE A 215 1.14 16.30 -4.70
N GLN A 216 2.31 16.48 -5.31
CA GLN A 216 2.42 16.51 -6.76
C GLN A 216 2.04 15.15 -7.38
N LEU A 217 2.55 14.05 -6.85
CA LEU A 217 2.20 12.70 -7.27
C LEU A 217 0.69 12.45 -7.15
N ALA A 218 0.09 12.83 -6.01
CA ALA A 218 -1.34 12.70 -5.79
C ALA A 218 -2.17 13.47 -6.81
N LYS A 219 -1.79 14.71 -7.11
CA LYS A 219 -2.45 15.54 -8.14
C LYS A 219 -2.39 14.90 -9.52
N GLU A 220 -1.22 14.37 -9.92
CA GLU A 220 -1.08 13.68 -11.22
C GLU A 220 -1.95 12.42 -11.27
N MET A 221 -1.94 11.59 -10.23
CA MET A 221 -2.78 10.38 -10.19
C MET A 221 -4.27 10.70 -10.21
N VAL A 222 -4.72 11.73 -9.47
CA VAL A 222 -6.11 12.18 -9.48
C VAL A 222 -6.52 12.65 -10.87
N GLU A 223 -5.68 13.43 -11.55
CA GLU A 223 -5.93 13.93 -12.91
C GLU A 223 -6.04 12.78 -13.92
N ILE A 224 -5.14 11.81 -13.86
CA ILE A 224 -5.19 10.59 -14.70
C ILE A 224 -6.51 9.85 -14.50
N GLY A 225 -6.90 9.60 -13.24
CA GLY A 225 -8.13 8.88 -12.93
C GLY A 225 -9.39 9.62 -13.40
N LYS A 226 -9.46 10.94 -13.18
CA LYS A 226 -10.56 11.79 -13.67
C LYS A 226 -10.63 11.79 -15.21
N SER A 227 -9.49 11.89 -15.88
CA SER A 227 -9.42 11.80 -17.35
C SER A 227 -9.87 10.45 -17.89
N ALA A 228 -9.70 9.37 -17.10
CA ALA A 228 -10.22 8.05 -17.40
C ALA A 228 -11.70 7.84 -16.97
N GLY A 229 -12.38 8.89 -16.52
CA GLY A 229 -13.80 8.84 -16.10
C GLY A 229 -14.03 8.21 -14.72
N ARG A 230 -12.99 8.11 -13.87
CA ARG A 230 -13.10 7.57 -12.51
C ARG A 230 -13.34 8.68 -11.49
N LYS A 231 -14.09 8.36 -10.43
CA LYS A 231 -14.15 9.23 -9.25
C LYS A 231 -12.87 9.04 -8.45
N MET A 232 -12.24 10.14 -8.04
CA MET A 232 -10.93 10.11 -7.39
C MET A 232 -10.93 10.92 -6.11
N THR A 233 -10.26 10.40 -5.08
CA THR A 233 -9.83 11.15 -3.89
C THR A 233 -8.43 10.67 -3.53
N ALA A 234 -7.54 11.58 -3.14
CA ALA A 234 -6.24 11.27 -2.60
C ALA A 234 -6.11 11.86 -1.20
N VAL A 235 -5.53 11.11 -0.29
CA VAL A 235 -5.21 11.52 1.08
C VAL A 235 -3.71 11.42 1.26
N ILE A 236 -3.06 12.53 1.60
CA ILE A 236 -1.63 12.58 1.92
C ILE A 236 -1.48 12.19 3.39
N THR A 237 -0.69 11.17 3.67
CA THR A 237 -0.59 10.58 5.02
C THR A 237 0.84 10.44 5.48
N ASN A 238 1.04 10.53 6.80
CA ASN A 238 2.35 10.45 7.42
C ASN A 238 2.92 9.03 7.43
N MET A 239 4.23 8.92 7.16
CA MET A 239 5.03 7.70 7.27
C MET A 239 6.43 8.00 7.84
N ASP A 240 6.57 9.03 8.68
CA ASP A 240 7.83 9.31 9.40
C ASP A 240 8.10 8.31 10.53
N GLU A 241 7.05 7.64 10.99
CA GLU A 241 7.13 6.49 11.89
C GLU A 241 6.25 5.35 11.36
N PRO A 242 6.49 4.08 11.73
CA PRO A 242 5.65 2.96 11.30
C PRO A 242 4.19 3.17 11.67
N LEU A 243 3.28 2.77 10.78
CA LEU A 243 1.83 2.90 10.98
C LEU A 243 1.35 1.89 12.03
N GLY A 244 0.68 2.37 13.06
CA GLY A 244 0.29 1.56 14.21
C GLY A 244 1.48 1.12 15.04
N MET A 245 1.33 0.04 15.78
CA MET A 245 2.35 -0.50 16.67
C MET A 245 3.08 -1.72 16.11
N ALA A 246 2.48 -2.46 15.19
CA ALA A 246 3.02 -3.72 14.69
C ALA A 246 3.67 -3.58 13.31
N VAL A 247 4.83 -4.21 13.13
CA VAL A 247 5.54 -4.41 11.85
C VAL A 247 5.93 -5.87 11.74
N GLY A 248 5.35 -6.58 10.76
CA GLY A 248 5.49 -8.02 10.55
C GLY A 248 4.14 -8.66 10.20
N ASN A 249 4.13 -9.72 9.37
CA ASN A 249 2.89 -10.17 8.71
C ASN A 249 1.78 -10.56 9.71
N ILE A 250 1.97 -11.57 10.54
CA ILE A 250 0.99 -12.00 11.56
C ILE A 250 0.74 -10.90 12.61
N LEU A 251 1.78 -10.17 13.01
CA LEU A 251 1.65 -9.09 13.99
C LEU A 251 0.72 -7.98 13.50
N GLU A 252 0.84 -7.63 12.23
CA GLU A 252 -0.04 -6.65 11.59
C GLU A 252 -1.47 -7.16 11.37
N VAL A 253 -1.65 -8.47 11.10
CA VAL A 253 -2.98 -9.09 11.05
C VAL A 253 -3.65 -9.03 12.42
N LYS A 254 -2.93 -9.34 13.50
CA LYS A 254 -3.44 -9.23 14.88
C LYS A 254 -3.87 -7.79 15.21
N GLU A 255 -3.06 -6.81 14.86
CA GLU A 255 -3.38 -5.39 15.08
C GLU A 255 -4.59 -4.93 14.25
N ALA A 256 -4.74 -5.40 13.00
CA ALA A 256 -5.92 -5.13 12.20
C ALA A 256 -7.19 -5.74 12.82
N ILE A 257 -7.12 -6.95 13.36
CA ILE A 257 -8.22 -7.60 14.10
C ILE A 257 -8.57 -6.78 15.35
N ASP A 258 -7.58 -6.35 16.13
CA ASP A 258 -7.82 -5.53 17.33
C ASP A 258 -8.44 -4.17 16.98
N THR A 259 -8.02 -3.57 15.86
CA THR A 259 -8.64 -2.34 15.33
C THR A 259 -10.11 -2.55 14.97
N LEU A 260 -10.44 -3.68 14.31
CA LEU A 260 -11.82 -4.04 14.00
C LEU A 260 -12.67 -4.37 15.25
N LYS A 261 -12.02 -4.71 16.38
CA LYS A 261 -12.64 -4.85 17.70
C LYS A 261 -12.77 -3.51 18.46
N GLY A 262 -12.28 -2.40 17.89
CA GLY A 262 -12.30 -1.08 18.52
C GLY A 262 -11.11 -0.78 19.43
N ASN A 263 -10.05 -1.58 19.41
CA ASN A 263 -8.86 -1.46 20.27
C ASN A 263 -7.59 -1.12 19.47
N GLY A 264 -7.71 -0.49 18.31
CA GLY A 264 -6.57 -0.13 17.47
C GLY A 264 -5.76 1.06 18.00
N PRO A 265 -4.50 1.22 17.57
CA PRO A 265 -3.68 2.40 17.84
C PRO A 265 -4.29 3.67 17.25
N ASP A 266 -4.14 4.80 17.95
CA ASP A 266 -4.78 6.07 17.61
C ASP A 266 -4.50 6.51 16.16
N ASP A 267 -3.23 6.46 15.73
CA ASP A 267 -2.80 6.85 14.39
C ASP A 267 -3.41 5.97 13.29
N PHE A 268 -3.47 4.66 13.55
CA PHE A 268 -4.07 3.72 12.62
C PHE A 268 -5.59 3.86 12.57
N VAL A 269 -6.25 4.08 13.71
CA VAL A 269 -7.70 4.35 13.78
C VAL A 269 -8.04 5.64 13.03
N GLU A 270 -7.28 6.75 13.25
CA GLU A 270 -7.48 8.02 12.54
C GLU A 270 -7.39 7.82 11.01
N LEU A 271 -6.37 7.08 10.55
CA LEU A 271 -6.20 6.79 9.14
C LEU A 271 -7.37 5.97 8.57
N ILE A 272 -7.74 4.87 9.24
CA ILE A 272 -8.84 3.99 8.81
C ILE A 272 -10.17 4.74 8.75
N GLU A 273 -10.51 5.51 9.78
CA GLU A 273 -11.73 6.30 9.83
C GLU A 273 -11.78 7.32 8.68
N THR A 274 -10.67 7.99 8.42
CA THR A 274 -10.56 8.98 7.33
C THR A 274 -10.73 8.32 5.97
N LEU A 275 -9.96 7.28 5.68
CA LEU A 275 -10.02 6.60 4.38
C LEU A 275 -11.37 5.94 4.14
N ALA A 276 -11.95 5.27 5.16
CA ALA A 276 -13.27 4.64 5.05
C ALA A 276 -14.36 5.68 4.75
N SER A 277 -14.36 6.82 5.45
CA SER A 277 -15.32 7.90 5.22
C SER A 277 -15.26 8.41 3.77
N HIS A 278 -14.06 8.62 3.22
CA HIS A 278 -13.89 9.01 1.81
C HIS A 278 -14.30 7.91 0.82
N MET A 279 -14.07 6.64 1.14
CA MET A 279 -14.57 5.53 0.30
C MET A 279 -16.10 5.47 0.28
N LEU A 280 -16.77 5.75 1.41
CA LEU A 280 -18.23 5.83 1.47
C LEU A 280 -18.78 6.99 0.63
N ILE A 281 -18.10 8.16 0.62
CA ILE A 281 -18.46 9.29 -0.23
C ILE A 281 -18.30 8.91 -1.71
N LEU A 282 -17.17 8.33 -2.08
CA LEU A 282 -16.88 7.89 -3.45
C LEU A 282 -17.90 6.87 -3.95
N GLY A 283 -18.30 5.94 -3.09
CA GLY A 283 -19.32 4.93 -3.36
C GLY A 283 -20.76 5.43 -3.30
N GLY A 284 -20.97 6.69 -2.87
CA GLY A 284 -22.30 7.32 -2.81
C GLY A 284 -23.19 6.82 -1.65
N ALA A 285 -22.59 6.20 -0.62
CA ALA A 285 -23.32 5.72 0.55
C ALA A 285 -23.62 6.82 1.56
N VAL A 286 -22.82 7.89 1.58
CA VAL A 286 -22.95 9.04 2.48
C VAL A 286 -22.79 10.34 1.69
N LYS A 287 -23.26 11.44 2.26
CA LYS A 287 -23.24 12.76 1.62
C LYS A 287 -21.94 13.51 1.88
N ASP A 288 -21.40 13.36 3.08
CA ASP A 288 -20.25 14.10 3.56
C ASP A 288 -19.37 13.27 4.50
N PHE A 289 -18.26 13.85 4.91
CA PHE A 289 -17.26 13.21 5.76
C PHE A 289 -17.80 12.87 7.15
N ASP A 290 -18.59 13.76 7.76
CA ASP A 290 -19.10 13.58 9.13
C ASP A 290 -20.09 12.43 9.20
N GLU A 291 -20.99 12.29 8.21
CA GLU A 291 -21.88 11.13 8.08
C GLU A 291 -21.05 9.85 7.88
N GLY A 292 -20.02 9.91 7.04
CA GLY A 292 -19.10 8.79 6.81
C GLY A 292 -18.43 8.34 8.10
N LEU A 293 -17.82 9.27 8.82
CA LEU A 293 -17.12 9.02 10.07
C LEU A 293 -18.05 8.38 11.13
N MET A 294 -19.27 8.90 11.26
CA MET A 294 -20.26 8.35 12.17
C MET A 294 -20.59 6.89 11.83
N ARG A 295 -20.84 6.57 10.55
CA ARG A 295 -21.17 5.19 10.13
C ARG A 295 -20.00 4.23 10.28
N VAL A 296 -18.79 4.68 10.00
CA VAL A 296 -17.55 3.90 10.18
C VAL A 296 -17.40 3.50 11.65
N ARG A 297 -17.50 4.47 12.56
CA ARG A 297 -17.44 4.24 14.01
C ARG A 297 -18.53 3.29 14.50
N GLU A 298 -19.77 3.47 14.02
CA GLU A 298 -20.89 2.56 14.34
C GLU A 298 -20.59 1.14 13.85
N SER A 299 -20.04 0.96 12.65
CA SER A 299 -19.70 -0.37 12.10
C SER A 299 -18.66 -1.09 12.95
N ILE A 300 -17.64 -0.38 13.42
CA ILE A 300 -16.60 -0.94 14.30
C ILE A 300 -17.23 -1.27 15.67
N GLN A 301 -17.91 -0.31 16.31
CA GLN A 301 -18.46 -0.47 17.65
C GLN A 301 -19.53 -1.54 17.75
N SER A 302 -20.34 -1.73 16.69
CA SER A 302 -21.37 -2.79 16.64
C SER A 302 -20.83 -4.17 16.29
N GLY A 303 -19.53 -4.31 15.92
CA GLY A 303 -18.91 -5.55 15.48
C GLY A 303 -19.19 -5.92 14.02
N LYS A 304 -19.97 -5.15 13.28
CA LYS A 304 -20.30 -5.44 11.85
C LYS A 304 -19.05 -5.53 10.97
N ALA A 305 -18.05 -4.67 11.20
CA ALA A 305 -16.81 -4.68 10.47
C ALA A 305 -16.01 -5.97 10.72
N LEU A 306 -15.91 -6.42 11.98
CA LEU A 306 -15.26 -7.67 12.34
C LEU A 306 -15.98 -8.88 11.75
N ASP A 307 -17.31 -8.89 11.80
CA ASP A 307 -18.11 -9.97 11.21
C ASP A 307 -17.93 -10.02 9.69
N LYS A 308 -17.81 -8.85 9.03
CA LYS A 308 -17.50 -8.77 7.61
C LYS A 308 -16.10 -9.31 7.31
N PHE A 309 -15.12 -9.03 8.14
CA PHE A 309 -13.77 -9.60 8.00
C PHE A 309 -13.79 -11.12 8.13
N LYS A 310 -14.54 -11.68 9.07
CA LYS A 310 -14.73 -13.14 9.20
C LYS A 310 -15.39 -13.74 7.95
N GLN A 311 -16.46 -13.11 7.44
CA GLN A 311 -17.09 -13.55 6.19
C GLN A 311 -16.09 -13.57 5.02
N PHE A 312 -15.29 -12.53 4.91
CA PHE A 312 -14.26 -12.42 3.89
C PHE A 312 -13.18 -13.52 4.03
N VAL A 313 -12.68 -13.73 5.24
CA VAL A 313 -11.68 -14.77 5.53
C VAL A 313 -12.23 -16.16 5.20
N ALA A 314 -13.47 -16.45 5.63
CA ALA A 314 -14.13 -17.74 5.34
C ALA A 314 -14.35 -17.95 3.84
N ALA A 315 -14.81 -16.92 3.11
CA ALA A 315 -15.08 -17.00 1.68
C ALA A 315 -13.82 -17.31 0.84
N GLN A 316 -12.66 -16.91 1.34
CA GLN A 316 -11.36 -17.20 0.69
C GLN A 316 -10.60 -18.36 1.35
N GLY A 317 -11.31 -19.25 2.07
CA GLY A 317 -10.78 -20.51 2.59
C GLY A 317 -10.02 -20.40 3.92
N GLY A 318 -9.90 -19.19 4.49
CA GLY A 318 -9.20 -18.96 5.74
C GLY A 318 -9.98 -19.50 6.97
N ASP A 319 -9.25 -19.96 7.98
CA ASP A 319 -9.82 -20.45 9.22
C ASP A 319 -10.17 -19.27 10.16
N THR A 320 -11.45 -19.00 10.32
CA THR A 320 -11.95 -17.85 11.11
C THR A 320 -11.67 -17.97 12.60
N LYS A 321 -11.28 -19.15 13.11
CA LYS A 321 -10.91 -19.29 14.52
C LYS A 321 -9.73 -18.37 14.91
N TYR A 322 -8.83 -18.07 13.95
CA TYR A 322 -7.71 -17.17 14.17
C TYR A 322 -8.13 -15.68 14.27
N ILE A 323 -9.34 -15.37 13.80
CA ILE A 323 -9.90 -14.02 13.95
C ILE A 323 -10.56 -13.88 15.32
N ASP A 324 -11.24 -14.95 15.79
CA ASP A 324 -11.83 -14.99 17.13
C ASP A 324 -10.78 -15.09 18.22
N HIS A 325 -9.72 -15.87 17.97
CA HIS A 325 -8.65 -16.24 18.86
C HIS A 325 -7.27 -15.95 18.26
N PRO A 326 -6.86 -14.66 18.16
CA PRO A 326 -5.57 -14.28 17.55
C PRO A 326 -4.35 -14.87 18.28
N GLU A 327 -4.50 -15.31 19.52
CA GLU A 327 -3.47 -16.03 20.29
C GLU A 327 -3.12 -17.39 19.70
N LEU A 328 -3.97 -17.96 18.84
CA LEU A 328 -3.71 -19.23 18.15
C LEU A 328 -2.76 -19.11 16.96
N PHE A 329 -2.51 -17.89 16.46
CA PHE A 329 -1.47 -17.71 15.45
C PHE A 329 -0.12 -18.20 15.97
N GLU A 330 0.63 -18.82 15.09
CA GLU A 330 2.01 -19.20 15.38
C GLU A 330 2.81 -17.99 15.89
N GLN A 331 3.68 -18.24 16.87
CA GLN A 331 4.52 -17.20 17.46
C GLN A 331 5.98 -17.52 17.18
N ALA A 332 6.80 -16.48 17.10
CA ALA A 332 8.24 -16.65 17.01
C ALA A 332 8.79 -17.27 18.31
N ASP A 333 9.86 -18.06 18.17
CA ASP A 333 10.51 -18.77 19.28
C ASP A 333 11.24 -17.83 20.25
N ILE A 334 11.75 -16.69 19.74
CA ILE A 334 12.51 -15.70 20.49
C ILE A 334 11.68 -14.42 20.60
N ILE A 335 11.46 -13.99 21.83
CA ILE A 335 10.77 -12.74 22.15
C ILE A 335 11.71 -11.89 23.00
N GLU A 336 12.17 -10.76 22.45
CA GLU A 336 13.14 -9.89 23.12
C GLU A 336 12.61 -8.47 23.27
N GLU A 337 12.60 -7.98 24.51
CA GLU A 337 12.19 -6.63 24.83
C GLU A 337 13.38 -5.65 24.73
N ILE A 338 13.22 -4.59 23.96
CA ILE A 338 14.17 -3.48 23.91
C ILE A 338 13.72 -2.45 24.93
N ARG A 339 14.59 -2.20 25.92
CA ARG A 339 14.29 -1.27 27.02
C ARG A 339 15.11 0.02 26.92
N SER A 340 14.50 1.10 27.37
CA SER A 340 15.16 2.41 27.43
C SER A 340 16.32 2.41 28.43
N GLU A 341 17.42 3.04 28.06
CA GLU A 341 18.60 3.25 28.90
C GLU A 341 18.57 4.61 29.62
N GLN A 342 17.61 5.50 29.24
CA GLN A 342 17.50 6.86 29.76
C GLN A 342 16.04 7.32 29.89
N ASP A 343 15.83 8.42 30.61
CA ASP A 343 14.57 9.14 30.66
C ASP A 343 14.47 10.12 29.47
N GLY A 344 13.26 10.47 29.05
CA GLY A 344 13.02 11.47 28.01
C GLY A 344 11.71 11.27 27.27
N PHE A 345 11.73 11.56 26.00
CA PHE A 345 10.62 11.36 25.05
C PHE A 345 11.14 10.68 23.82
N VAL A 346 10.30 9.90 23.15
CA VAL A 346 10.61 9.39 21.81
C VAL A 346 10.69 10.57 20.85
N GLY A 347 11.89 10.84 20.35
CA GLY A 347 12.19 11.98 19.47
C GLY A 347 11.89 11.67 18.01
N SER A 348 12.36 10.52 17.54
CA SER A 348 12.14 10.04 16.17
C SER A 348 12.26 8.53 16.07
N ILE A 349 11.55 7.96 15.12
CA ILE A 349 11.62 6.56 14.71
C ILE A 349 11.78 6.56 13.20
N ASP A 350 12.91 6.07 12.67
CA ASP A 350 13.02 5.94 11.22
C ASP A 350 12.17 4.77 10.73
N ALA A 351 11.06 5.08 10.07
CA ALA A 351 10.12 4.06 9.65
C ALA A 351 10.72 3.05 8.65
N GLN A 352 11.58 3.51 7.72
CA GLN A 352 12.24 2.64 6.76
C GLN A 352 13.13 1.62 7.47
N GLU A 353 13.93 2.10 8.43
CA GLU A 353 14.87 1.27 9.18
C GLU A 353 14.13 0.27 10.09
N MET A 354 12.93 0.63 10.60
CA MET A 354 12.08 -0.35 11.29
C MET A 354 11.54 -1.43 10.36
N GLY A 355 11.27 -1.10 9.10
CA GLY A 355 10.97 -2.09 8.06
C GLY A 355 12.17 -3.00 7.77
N ILE A 356 13.38 -2.44 7.76
CA ILE A 356 14.62 -3.21 7.60
C ILE A 356 14.86 -4.15 8.80
N CYS A 357 14.50 -3.75 10.04
CA CYS A 357 14.50 -4.68 11.17
C CYS A 357 13.65 -5.93 10.89
N SER A 358 12.45 -5.75 10.36
CA SER A 358 11.57 -6.87 9.98
C SER A 358 12.20 -7.72 8.86
N LEU A 359 12.87 -7.09 7.88
CA LEU A 359 13.58 -7.78 6.80
C LEU A 359 14.75 -8.62 7.35
N ILE A 360 15.57 -8.08 8.25
CA ILE A 360 16.68 -8.78 8.92
C ILE A 360 16.16 -10.05 9.63
N LEU A 361 15.03 -9.95 10.30
CA LEU A 361 14.39 -11.07 10.99
C LEU A 361 13.85 -12.14 10.03
N GLY A 362 13.64 -11.82 8.75
CA GLY A 362 13.08 -12.71 7.74
C GLY A 362 11.61 -12.40 7.37
N GLY A 363 11.04 -11.29 7.86
CA GLY A 363 9.65 -10.88 7.59
C GLY A 363 9.42 -10.22 6.22
N GLY A 364 10.49 -10.01 5.43
CA GLY A 364 10.45 -9.41 4.09
C GLY A 364 11.20 -10.22 3.05
N ARG A 365 11.31 -9.70 1.81
CA ARG A 365 12.01 -10.36 0.69
C ARG A 365 13.25 -9.59 0.29
N GLU A 366 14.41 -10.20 0.44
CA GLU A 366 15.68 -9.70 -0.14
C GLU A 366 15.78 -10.05 -1.62
N THR A 367 15.26 -11.21 -2.02
CA THR A 367 15.20 -11.69 -3.38
C THR A 367 13.80 -12.22 -3.73
N LYS A 368 13.53 -12.48 -5.01
CA LYS A 368 12.24 -13.06 -5.43
C LYS A 368 12.00 -14.48 -4.88
N GLU A 369 13.08 -15.18 -4.59
CA GLU A 369 13.09 -16.55 -4.08
C GLU A 369 12.99 -16.61 -2.55
N SER A 370 13.13 -15.46 -1.85
CA SER A 370 13.07 -15.41 -0.40
C SER A 370 11.73 -15.92 0.13
N VAL A 371 11.79 -16.85 1.08
CA VAL A 371 10.63 -17.32 1.83
C VAL A 371 10.44 -16.40 3.02
N ILE A 372 9.25 -15.79 3.12
CA ILE A 372 8.91 -14.92 4.26
C ILE A 372 8.55 -15.78 5.46
N ASP A 373 9.11 -15.45 6.61
CA ASP A 373 8.65 -15.93 7.91
C ASP A 373 7.53 -15.01 8.41
N PRO A 374 6.27 -15.48 8.48
CA PRO A 374 5.16 -14.61 8.87
C PRO A 374 5.11 -14.32 10.37
N THR A 375 5.86 -15.04 11.19
CA THR A 375 5.82 -14.95 12.67
C THR A 375 6.72 -13.86 13.23
N VAL A 376 7.69 -13.40 12.44
CA VAL A 376 8.72 -12.46 12.89
C VAL A 376 8.31 -10.99 12.67
N GLY A 377 8.96 -10.11 13.43
CA GLY A 377 8.75 -8.67 13.32
C GLY A 377 8.97 -7.94 14.63
N LEU A 378 8.34 -6.80 14.77
CA LEU A 378 8.44 -5.97 15.99
C LEU A 378 7.08 -5.34 16.33
N VAL A 379 6.88 -5.13 17.64
CA VAL A 379 5.71 -4.41 18.18
C VAL A 379 6.22 -3.30 19.08
N PHE A 380 5.88 -2.06 18.73
CA PHE A 380 6.24 -0.88 19.52
C PHE A 380 5.38 -0.79 20.78
N SER A 381 5.96 -0.28 21.86
CA SER A 381 5.25 0.12 23.07
C SER A 381 5.19 1.64 23.23
N LYS A 382 6.02 2.36 22.46
CA LYS A 382 6.15 3.81 22.52
C LYS A 382 6.33 4.37 21.11
N LYS A 383 5.65 5.48 20.83
CA LYS A 383 5.68 6.21 19.57
C LYS A 383 6.23 7.62 19.77
N VAL A 384 6.48 8.35 18.67
CA VAL A 384 6.99 9.72 18.73
C VAL A 384 6.14 10.60 19.65
N ALA A 385 6.81 11.37 20.51
CA ALA A 385 6.26 12.23 21.57
C ALA A 385 5.76 11.52 22.85
N ASP A 386 5.84 10.19 22.92
CA ASP A 386 5.53 9.46 24.15
C ASP A 386 6.62 9.68 25.21
N PRO A 387 6.24 9.82 26.48
CA PRO A 387 7.20 9.90 27.59
C PRO A 387 7.82 8.51 27.83
N VAL A 388 9.11 8.53 28.13
CA VAL A 388 9.92 7.34 28.38
C VAL A 388 10.69 7.50 29.69
N LYS A 389 10.72 6.45 30.50
CA LYS A 389 11.61 6.32 31.66
C LYS A 389 12.63 5.22 31.40
N LYS A 390 13.78 5.36 32.05
CA LYS A 390 14.79 4.30 32.03
C LYS A 390 14.19 2.97 32.50
N GLY A 391 14.33 1.92 31.69
CA GLY A 391 13.77 0.60 31.91
C GLY A 391 12.41 0.36 31.27
N ASP A 392 11.72 1.39 30.76
CA ASP A 392 10.48 1.20 29.98
C ASP A 392 10.75 0.37 28.72
N VAL A 393 9.81 -0.50 28.36
CA VAL A 393 9.85 -1.23 27.09
C VAL A 393 9.54 -0.26 25.96
N LEU A 394 10.43 -0.18 24.97
CA LEU A 394 10.26 0.63 23.77
C LEU A 394 9.59 -0.15 22.65
N ALA A 395 10.05 -1.37 22.46
CA ALA A 395 9.50 -2.33 21.49
C ALA A 395 9.83 -3.76 21.92
N THR A 396 9.10 -4.71 21.36
CA THR A 396 9.37 -6.14 21.48
C THR A 396 9.70 -6.70 20.09
N ILE A 397 10.83 -7.39 19.95
CA ILE A 397 11.23 -8.10 18.75
C ILE A 397 10.79 -9.56 18.84
N TYR A 398 10.28 -10.06 17.73
CA TYR A 398 9.88 -11.46 17.52
C TYR A 398 10.75 -12.06 16.42
N GLY A 399 11.49 -13.13 16.72
CA GLY A 399 12.43 -13.74 15.78
C GLY A 399 12.63 -15.24 16.04
N ASN A 400 13.23 -15.95 15.07
CA ASN A 400 13.48 -17.40 15.13
C ASN A 400 14.97 -17.74 14.99
N ASP A 401 15.84 -16.73 14.91
CA ASP A 401 17.28 -16.88 14.81
C ASP A 401 17.97 -15.87 15.74
N GLU A 402 18.81 -16.36 16.66
CA GLU A 402 19.47 -15.51 17.67
C GLU A 402 20.37 -14.43 17.07
N GLU A 403 21.09 -14.72 15.97
CA GLU A 403 21.98 -13.75 15.36
C GLU A 403 21.21 -12.66 14.63
N LYS A 404 20.11 -13.01 13.96
CA LYS A 404 19.20 -12.06 13.32
C LYS A 404 18.53 -11.18 14.36
N VAL A 405 18.08 -11.73 15.50
CA VAL A 405 17.49 -10.94 16.59
C VAL A 405 18.51 -9.97 17.14
N LYS A 406 19.76 -10.36 17.40
CA LYS A 406 20.83 -9.45 17.86
C LYS A 406 21.08 -8.31 16.84
N GLN A 407 21.13 -8.66 15.55
CA GLN A 407 21.29 -7.66 14.49
C GLN A 407 20.12 -6.67 14.45
N ALA A 408 18.89 -7.17 14.52
CA ALA A 408 17.69 -6.33 14.54
C ALA A 408 17.62 -5.41 15.76
N VAL A 409 18.02 -5.90 16.96
CA VAL A 409 18.12 -5.08 18.18
C VAL A 409 19.13 -3.95 18.03
N LEU A 410 20.30 -4.23 17.46
CA LEU A 410 21.32 -3.20 17.21
C LEU A 410 20.81 -2.17 16.21
N HIS A 411 20.22 -2.63 15.10
CA HIS A 411 19.67 -1.78 14.06
C HIS A 411 18.52 -0.90 14.58
N PHE A 412 17.64 -1.46 15.41
CA PHE A 412 16.58 -0.70 16.09
C PHE A 412 17.16 0.43 16.93
N LYS A 413 18.16 0.13 17.78
CA LYS A 413 18.77 1.12 18.70
C LYS A 413 19.45 2.28 17.96
N GLU A 414 19.97 2.06 16.77
CA GLU A 414 20.59 3.07 15.92
C GLU A 414 19.58 4.03 15.28
N ASN A 415 18.31 3.61 15.16
CA ASN A 415 17.28 4.30 14.37
C ASN A 415 16.03 4.68 15.19
N TYR A 416 16.10 4.51 16.52
CA TYR A 416 15.05 4.90 17.47
C TYR A 416 15.67 5.82 18.52
N HIS A 417 15.31 7.10 18.49
CA HIS A 417 15.97 8.12 19.28
C HIS A 417 15.12 8.64 20.44
N ILE A 418 15.71 8.74 21.61
CA ILE A 418 15.13 9.36 22.80
C ILE A 418 15.81 10.71 23.03
N ILE A 419 15.01 11.76 23.27
CA ILE A 419 15.45 13.13 23.48
C ILE A 419 14.90 13.69 24.80
N GLU A 420 15.51 14.75 25.33
CA GLU A 420 15.10 15.36 26.58
C GLU A 420 13.80 16.17 26.46
N GLU A 421 13.66 16.92 25.38
CA GLU A 421 12.52 17.79 25.13
C GLU A 421 11.42 17.04 24.35
N LYS A 422 10.16 17.25 24.75
CA LYS A 422 9.02 16.63 24.06
C LYS A 422 8.87 17.19 22.65
N PRO A 423 8.98 16.35 21.60
CA PRO A 423 8.75 16.79 20.22
C PRO A 423 7.26 16.96 19.93
N THR A 424 6.94 17.60 18.81
CA THR A 424 5.57 17.65 18.29
C THR A 424 5.15 16.26 17.81
N LYS A 425 3.95 15.81 18.20
CA LYS A 425 3.39 14.55 17.69
C LYS A 425 3.14 14.67 16.18
N PRO A 426 3.55 13.70 15.38
CA PRO A 426 3.27 13.70 13.94
C PRO A 426 1.76 13.77 13.65
N ILE A 427 1.39 14.55 12.63
CA ILE A 427 0.00 14.63 12.15
C ILE A 427 -0.19 13.52 11.12
N MET A 428 -1.16 12.64 11.31
CA MET A 428 -1.40 11.50 10.42
C MET A 428 -1.92 11.94 9.05
N ILE A 429 -2.95 12.77 9.01
CA ILE A 429 -3.56 13.25 7.77
C ILE A 429 -3.02 14.64 7.44
N ARG A 430 -2.28 14.76 6.34
CA ARG A 430 -1.64 16.02 5.91
C ARG A 430 -2.55 16.86 5.01
N GLU A 431 -3.12 16.24 3.98
CA GLU A 431 -3.98 16.91 2.99
C GLU A 431 -4.95 15.93 2.35
N VAL A 432 -6.11 16.42 1.90
CA VAL A 432 -7.09 15.67 1.11
C VAL A 432 -7.33 16.39 -0.21
N LEU A 433 -7.19 15.69 -1.33
CA LEU A 433 -7.36 16.16 -2.69
C LEU A 433 -8.48 15.38 -3.39
N SER A 434 -9.40 16.07 -4.05
CA SER A 434 -10.53 15.45 -4.77
C SER A 434 -10.82 16.16 -6.08
#